data_af43c9b6565c77df5ad2b3f7a0fb582c
#
_entry.id   af43c9b6565c77df5ad2b3f7a0fb582c
#
_cell.length_a   1.000
_cell.length_b   1.000
_cell.length_c   1.000
_cell.angle_alpha   90.00
_cell.angle_beta   90.00
_cell.angle_gamma   90.00
#
_symmetry.space_group_name_H-M   'P 1'
#
loop_
_entity.id
_entity.type
_entity.pdbx_description
1 polymer ?
#
loop_
_entity_poly.entity_id
_entity_poly.type
_entity_poly.pdbx_seq_one_letter_code
_entity_poly.pdbx_strand_id
1 'polypeptide(L)'
;MNESEHKMQILILNNNFLSKVIPDCWMNLKSLKVLNLGNNRFTGKLPASIGTLGSLKWLNLRKNHFSGTIPVSIKNCTKMVSLDLGENEFVGNLKVWVGGRFSRMKILNLRSNKFCGHLPKELCNLRSLQILDLADNNFFGTIPGCINNFSAMKTKSSNEENNMNYEPDEGYLSTYLESELLVKKGRIVEYSTILKFVRGIDLSKNNFFGQIPMEVTNLSELQTLNLSHNGFTGRIPENIGAMTSLESIDFSRNQLSGEIPQNISSLTFLSDLNLSNNNLTGRFPSSTQLSGFDASCLTGNQLCGPPLPNNCTINNQNRGEKDGNEDEVNWFFVSIALGFIVGFWSFIGSLLVIRRWRYLYCQFLNSLQDKLGSVVRKCY
;
A
#
# COMPACT_ATOMS: atom_id res chain seq x y z
N MET A 1 -41.92 -20.45 -30.30
CA MET A 1 -41.80 -19.39 -29.26
C MET A 1 -40.31 -19.21 -29.00
N ASN A 2 -39.73 -18.14 -29.53
CA ASN A 2 -38.34 -17.80 -29.26
C ASN A 2 -38.28 -17.26 -27.83
N GLU A 3 -37.88 -18.08 -26.88
CA GLU A 3 -37.39 -17.60 -25.60
C GLU A 3 -36.05 -16.87 -25.85
N SER A 4 -36.14 -15.58 -26.06
CA SER A 4 -34.97 -14.71 -25.92
C SER A 4 -34.57 -14.77 -24.45
N GLU A 5 -33.73 -15.73 -24.08
CA GLU A 5 -33.05 -15.72 -22.79
C GLU A 5 -32.31 -14.39 -22.68
N HIS A 6 -32.88 -13.45 -21.93
CA HIS A 6 -32.19 -12.23 -21.55
C HIS A 6 -30.99 -12.65 -20.66
N LYS A 7 -29.83 -12.86 -21.30
CA LYS A 7 -28.64 -13.36 -20.64
C LYS A 7 -28.03 -12.18 -19.87
N MET A 8 -28.32 -12.06 -18.58
CA MET A 8 -27.68 -11.05 -17.72
C MET A 8 -26.17 -11.21 -17.79
N GLN A 9 -25.48 -10.12 -18.21
CA GLN A 9 -24.03 -10.08 -18.32
C GLN A 9 -23.38 -9.23 -17.22
N ILE A 10 -24.12 -8.29 -16.66
CA ILE A 10 -23.62 -7.33 -15.67
C ILE A 10 -24.61 -7.26 -14.51
N LEU A 11 -24.09 -7.43 -13.29
CA LEU A 11 -24.83 -7.21 -12.05
C LEU A 11 -23.98 -6.35 -11.11
N ILE A 12 -24.39 -5.10 -10.95
CA ILE A 12 -23.72 -4.11 -10.11
C ILE A 12 -24.68 -3.66 -9.01
N LEU A 13 -24.36 -4.01 -7.77
CA LEU A 13 -25.15 -3.72 -6.58
C LEU A 13 -24.28 -3.09 -5.47
N ASN A 14 -23.10 -2.58 -5.85
CA ASN A 14 -22.17 -1.97 -4.88
C ASN A 14 -22.74 -0.69 -4.24
N ASN A 15 -22.12 -0.27 -3.14
CA ASN A 15 -22.47 0.94 -2.40
C ASN A 15 -23.93 0.97 -1.92
N ASN A 16 -24.39 -0.16 -1.33
CA ASN A 16 -25.73 -0.29 -0.77
C ASN A 16 -25.67 -0.84 0.66
N PHE A 17 -26.81 -1.14 1.24
CA PHE A 17 -26.95 -1.73 2.57
C PHE A 17 -27.45 -3.18 2.50
N LEU A 18 -27.23 -3.85 1.38
CA LEU A 18 -27.64 -5.23 1.20
C LEU A 18 -26.93 -6.14 2.21
N SER A 19 -27.68 -7.03 2.83
CA SER A 19 -27.22 -7.85 3.94
C SER A 19 -27.65 -9.31 3.79
N LYS A 20 -27.23 -10.16 4.72
CA LYS A 20 -27.44 -11.61 4.75
C LYS A 20 -26.48 -12.37 3.84
N VAL A 21 -26.71 -13.66 3.73
CA VAL A 21 -25.91 -14.59 2.94
C VAL A 21 -26.36 -14.52 1.47
N ILE A 22 -25.42 -14.51 0.54
CA ILE A 22 -25.75 -14.64 -0.88
C ILE A 22 -26.21 -16.07 -1.20
N PRO A 23 -27.26 -16.24 -2.02
CA PRO A 23 -27.82 -17.54 -2.29
C PRO A 23 -26.91 -18.41 -3.16
N ASP A 24 -27.00 -19.74 -3.02
CA ASP A 24 -26.23 -20.71 -3.84
C ASP A 24 -26.99 -21.12 -5.11
N CYS A 25 -27.36 -20.15 -5.96
CA CYS A 25 -28.14 -20.36 -7.19
C CYS A 25 -27.55 -19.71 -8.44
N TRP A 26 -26.24 -19.42 -8.43
CA TRP A 26 -25.54 -18.70 -9.51
C TRP A 26 -25.48 -19.47 -10.82
N MET A 27 -25.74 -20.77 -10.78
CA MET A 27 -25.72 -21.64 -11.96
C MET A 27 -26.64 -21.20 -13.11
N ASN A 28 -27.65 -20.38 -12.81
CA ASN A 28 -28.58 -19.84 -13.80
C ASN A 28 -28.04 -18.61 -14.54
N LEU A 29 -26.93 -18.02 -14.09
CA LEU A 29 -26.36 -16.77 -14.62
C LEU A 29 -25.04 -17.01 -15.38
N LYS A 30 -24.95 -18.09 -16.16
CA LYS A 30 -23.71 -18.50 -16.86
C LYS A 30 -23.13 -17.44 -17.81
N SER A 31 -23.93 -16.48 -18.27
CA SER A 31 -23.51 -15.37 -19.14
C SER A 31 -22.94 -14.19 -18.37
N LEU A 32 -22.94 -14.22 -17.02
CA LEU A 32 -22.50 -13.11 -16.20
C LEU A 32 -20.99 -12.88 -16.38
N LYS A 33 -20.63 -11.67 -16.81
CA LYS A 33 -19.25 -11.22 -17.00
C LYS A 33 -18.76 -10.36 -15.83
N VAL A 34 -19.68 -9.62 -15.21
CA VAL A 34 -19.39 -8.69 -14.12
C VAL A 34 -20.31 -8.93 -12.95
N LEU A 35 -19.73 -9.12 -11.78
CA LEU A 35 -20.44 -9.16 -10.50
C LEU A 35 -19.75 -8.21 -9.51
N ASN A 36 -20.45 -7.12 -9.18
CA ASN A 36 -19.99 -6.17 -8.19
C ASN A 36 -21.00 -6.05 -7.04
N LEU A 37 -20.64 -6.59 -5.88
CA LEU A 37 -21.39 -6.54 -4.63
C LEU A 37 -20.64 -5.74 -3.56
N GLY A 38 -19.60 -5.01 -3.93
CA GLY A 38 -18.72 -4.28 -3.02
C GLY A 38 -19.44 -3.23 -2.17
N ASN A 39 -18.87 -2.91 -1.03
CA ASN A 39 -19.39 -1.92 -0.09
C ASN A 39 -20.88 -2.14 0.26
N ASN A 40 -21.13 -3.28 0.89
CA ASN A 40 -22.43 -3.71 1.40
C ASN A 40 -22.27 -4.33 2.79
N ARG A 41 -23.26 -5.08 3.26
CA ARG A 41 -23.26 -5.78 4.56
C ARG A 41 -23.51 -7.28 4.38
N PHE A 42 -23.09 -7.86 3.27
CA PHE A 42 -23.21 -9.29 3.04
C PHE A 42 -22.37 -10.08 4.03
N THR A 43 -22.89 -11.23 4.46
CA THR A 43 -22.26 -12.12 5.45
C THR A 43 -22.17 -13.54 4.94
N GLY A 44 -21.51 -14.42 5.72
CA GLY A 44 -21.43 -15.85 5.41
C GLY A 44 -20.38 -16.20 4.38
N LYS A 45 -20.47 -17.40 3.82
CA LYS A 45 -19.47 -17.94 2.91
C LYS A 45 -19.80 -17.61 1.45
N LEU A 46 -18.77 -17.50 0.62
CA LEU A 46 -18.93 -17.45 -0.82
C LEU A 46 -19.43 -18.83 -1.30
N PRO A 47 -20.59 -18.92 -1.97
CA PRO A 47 -21.17 -20.21 -2.37
C PRO A 47 -20.37 -20.88 -3.49
N ALA A 48 -20.39 -22.21 -3.50
CA ALA A 48 -19.65 -22.99 -4.50
C ALA A 48 -20.17 -22.79 -5.93
N SER A 49 -21.46 -22.47 -6.09
CA SER A 49 -22.07 -22.18 -7.40
C SER A 49 -21.46 -20.97 -8.11
N ILE A 50 -20.71 -20.07 -7.41
CA ILE A 50 -19.99 -18.98 -8.07
C ILE A 50 -19.02 -19.51 -9.14
N GLY A 51 -18.45 -20.69 -8.94
CA GLY A 51 -17.58 -21.36 -9.90
C GLY A 51 -18.27 -21.86 -11.17
N THR A 52 -19.60 -21.79 -11.26
CA THR A 52 -20.34 -22.09 -12.50
C THR A 52 -20.38 -20.93 -13.48
N LEU A 53 -19.95 -19.73 -13.03
CA LEU A 53 -19.91 -18.51 -13.83
C LEU A 53 -18.69 -18.50 -14.77
N GLY A 54 -18.66 -19.40 -15.75
CA GLY A 54 -17.52 -19.55 -16.67
C GLY A 54 -17.23 -18.32 -17.54
N SER A 55 -18.15 -17.37 -17.65
CA SER A 55 -17.97 -16.10 -18.36
C SER A 55 -17.47 -14.96 -17.47
N LEU A 56 -17.35 -15.17 -16.15
CA LEU A 56 -17.03 -14.14 -15.20
C LEU A 56 -15.61 -13.59 -15.44
N LYS A 57 -15.53 -12.27 -15.68
CA LYS A 57 -14.29 -11.53 -15.87
C LYS A 57 -13.93 -10.68 -14.64
N TRP A 58 -14.94 -10.13 -13.95
CA TRP A 58 -14.78 -9.22 -12.81
C TRP A 58 -15.66 -9.67 -11.65
N LEU A 59 -15.01 -9.91 -10.52
CA LEU A 59 -15.68 -10.19 -9.25
C LEU A 59 -15.17 -9.22 -8.20
N ASN A 60 -16.06 -8.34 -7.74
CA ASN A 60 -15.79 -7.41 -6.64
C ASN A 60 -16.75 -7.69 -5.49
N LEU A 61 -16.18 -8.14 -4.35
CA LEU A 61 -16.88 -8.38 -3.09
C LEU A 61 -16.31 -7.51 -1.96
N ARG A 62 -15.44 -6.54 -2.29
CA ARG A 62 -14.71 -5.70 -1.33
C ARG A 62 -15.65 -5.04 -0.34
N LYS A 63 -15.18 -4.89 0.91
CA LYS A 63 -15.85 -4.16 1.99
C LYS A 63 -17.25 -4.72 2.27
N ASN A 64 -17.24 -5.94 2.79
CA ASN A 64 -18.38 -6.70 3.27
C ASN A 64 -17.98 -7.48 4.54
N HIS A 65 -18.80 -8.43 4.97
CA HIS A 65 -18.53 -9.34 6.08
C HIS A 65 -18.50 -10.81 5.61
N PHE A 66 -18.04 -11.05 4.39
CA PHE A 66 -17.86 -12.42 3.91
C PHE A 66 -16.80 -13.15 4.71
N SER A 67 -17.03 -14.41 5.02
CA SER A 67 -16.17 -15.23 5.86
C SER A 67 -15.94 -16.63 5.29
N GLY A 68 -15.12 -17.43 5.97
CA GLY A 68 -14.78 -18.78 5.52
C GLY A 68 -13.78 -18.79 4.37
N THR A 69 -13.62 -19.92 3.71
CA THR A 69 -12.64 -20.11 2.64
C THR A 69 -13.22 -19.83 1.27
N ILE A 70 -12.36 -19.40 0.35
CA ILE A 70 -12.73 -19.27 -1.07
C ILE A 70 -13.01 -20.69 -1.61
N PRO A 71 -14.17 -20.91 -2.25
CA PRO A 71 -14.52 -22.21 -2.77
C PRO A 71 -13.57 -22.62 -3.90
N VAL A 72 -13.13 -23.88 -3.91
CA VAL A 72 -12.20 -24.40 -4.93
C VAL A 72 -12.77 -24.27 -6.34
N SER A 73 -14.10 -24.25 -6.46
CA SER A 73 -14.80 -24.07 -7.74
C SER A 73 -14.49 -22.74 -8.44
N ILE A 74 -14.03 -21.70 -7.71
CA ILE A 74 -13.64 -20.39 -8.30
C ILE A 74 -12.61 -20.56 -9.43
N LYS A 75 -11.74 -21.58 -9.36
CA LYS A 75 -10.77 -21.90 -10.40
C LYS A 75 -11.38 -22.20 -11.77
N ASN A 76 -12.69 -22.47 -11.83
CA ASN A 76 -13.41 -22.71 -13.09
C ASN A 76 -13.77 -21.40 -13.81
N CYS A 77 -13.71 -20.25 -13.13
CA CYS A 77 -13.87 -18.92 -13.73
C CYS A 77 -12.59 -18.51 -14.51
N THR A 78 -12.23 -19.28 -15.53
CA THR A 78 -10.95 -19.14 -16.25
C THR A 78 -10.79 -17.84 -17.03
N LYS A 79 -11.87 -17.10 -17.24
CA LYS A 79 -11.87 -15.79 -17.91
C LYS A 79 -11.65 -14.62 -16.94
N MET A 80 -11.40 -14.91 -15.64
CA MET A 80 -11.21 -13.89 -14.60
C MET A 80 -10.06 -12.96 -14.95
N VAL A 81 -10.33 -11.65 -14.90
CA VAL A 81 -9.39 -10.54 -15.12
C VAL A 81 -9.14 -9.80 -13.81
N SER A 82 -10.18 -9.53 -13.04
CA SER A 82 -10.09 -8.87 -11.74
C SER A 82 -10.84 -9.68 -10.68
N LEU A 83 -10.16 -9.88 -9.53
CA LEU A 83 -10.73 -10.47 -8.32
C LEU A 83 -10.40 -9.55 -7.15
N ASP A 84 -11.41 -8.84 -6.66
CA ASP A 84 -11.32 -8.02 -5.44
C ASP A 84 -12.18 -8.60 -4.32
N LEU A 85 -11.50 -9.12 -3.30
CA LEU A 85 -12.10 -9.66 -2.08
C LEU A 85 -11.70 -8.84 -0.84
N GLY A 86 -11.09 -7.68 -1.04
CA GLY A 86 -10.54 -6.85 0.03
C GLY A 86 -11.54 -6.48 1.11
N GLU A 87 -11.04 -6.16 2.30
CA GLU A 87 -11.85 -5.70 3.45
C GLU A 87 -13.04 -6.64 3.77
N ASN A 88 -12.71 -7.89 4.10
CA ASN A 88 -13.65 -8.94 4.49
C ASN A 88 -13.05 -9.80 5.62
N GLU A 89 -13.67 -10.94 5.90
CA GLU A 89 -13.23 -11.89 6.92
C GLU A 89 -12.85 -13.26 6.31
N PHE A 90 -12.40 -13.30 5.07
CA PHE A 90 -11.99 -14.53 4.43
C PHE A 90 -10.76 -15.14 5.11
N VAL A 91 -10.74 -16.49 5.16
CA VAL A 91 -9.65 -17.29 5.74
C VAL A 91 -9.12 -18.31 4.73
N GLY A 92 -8.00 -18.95 5.06
CA GLY A 92 -7.41 -20.03 4.26
C GLY A 92 -6.19 -19.60 3.48
N ASN A 93 -5.72 -20.45 2.56
CA ASN A 93 -4.51 -20.20 1.80
C ASN A 93 -4.77 -20.13 0.29
N LEU A 94 -3.84 -19.48 -0.42
CA LEU A 94 -3.96 -19.29 -1.88
C LEU A 94 -3.78 -20.57 -2.68
N LYS A 95 -2.99 -21.53 -2.20
CA LYS A 95 -2.64 -22.77 -2.93
C LYS A 95 -3.85 -23.55 -3.39
N VAL A 96 -4.95 -23.47 -2.67
CA VAL A 96 -6.15 -24.27 -2.92
C VAL A 96 -6.86 -23.84 -4.20
N TRP A 97 -6.81 -22.56 -4.56
CA TRP A 97 -7.61 -22.02 -5.65
C TRP A 97 -6.83 -21.21 -6.70
N VAL A 98 -5.64 -20.68 -6.40
CA VAL A 98 -4.79 -19.92 -7.35
C VAL A 98 -4.04 -20.84 -8.32
N GLY A 99 -4.43 -22.06 -8.52
CA GLY A 99 -3.72 -23.00 -9.37
C GLY A 99 -3.94 -22.76 -10.87
N GLY A 100 -3.02 -22.14 -11.56
CA GLY A 100 -2.70 -22.30 -12.99
C GLY A 100 -3.75 -21.96 -14.06
N ARG A 101 -4.99 -21.57 -13.72
CA ARG A 101 -6.06 -21.33 -14.69
C ARG A 101 -6.40 -19.88 -14.96
N PHE A 102 -5.86 -18.95 -14.17
CA PHE A 102 -6.17 -17.52 -14.29
C PHE A 102 -5.16 -16.78 -15.17
N SER A 103 -4.91 -17.27 -16.37
CA SER A 103 -3.90 -16.69 -17.28
C SER A 103 -4.16 -15.24 -17.68
N ARG A 104 -5.40 -14.77 -17.55
CA ARG A 104 -5.83 -13.41 -17.90
C ARG A 104 -5.91 -12.48 -16.69
N MET A 105 -5.60 -12.95 -15.48
CA MET A 105 -5.75 -12.15 -14.26
C MET A 105 -4.77 -10.99 -14.26
N LYS A 106 -5.30 -9.79 -14.19
CA LYS A 106 -4.57 -8.52 -14.07
C LYS A 106 -4.56 -7.99 -12.64
N ILE A 107 -5.63 -8.19 -11.90
CA ILE A 107 -5.81 -7.66 -10.55
C ILE A 107 -6.19 -8.79 -9.60
N LEU A 108 -5.41 -8.91 -8.53
CA LEU A 108 -5.71 -9.77 -7.38
C LEU A 108 -5.59 -8.94 -6.11
N ASN A 109 -6.73 -8.59 -5.53
CA ASN A 109 -6.82 -7.83 -4.28
C ASN A 109 -7.48 -8.68 -3.18
N LEU A 110 -6.70 -8.98 -2.15
CA LEU A 110 -7.12 -9.73 -0.95
C LEU A 110 -6.86 -8.94 0.33
N ARG A 111 -6.56 -7.64 0.24
CA ARG A 111 -6.23 -6.76 1.37
C ARG A 111 -7.22 -6.89 2.52
N SER A 112 -6.72 -6.76 3.74
CA SER A 112 -7.52 -6.70 4.98
C SER A 112 -8.50 -7.86 5.08
N ASN A 113 -7.92 -9.05 5.23
CA ASN A 113 -8.61 -10.32 5.45
C ASN A 113 -7.85 -11.15 6.50
N LYS A 114 -8.19 -12.42 6.62
CA LYS A 114 -7.54 -13.39 7.52
C LYS A 114 -6.87 -14.52 6.73
N PHE A 115 -6.44 -14.27 5.50
CA PHE A 115 -5.72 -15.25 4.70
C PHE A 115 -4.38 -15.59 5.36
N CYS A 116 -3.92 -16.83 5.19
CA CYS A 116 -2.68 -17.31 5.80
C CYS A 116 -1.94 -18.27 4.87
N GLY A 117 -0.76 -18.71 5.32
CA GLY A 117 0.07 -19.65 4.57
C GLY A 117 1.15 -18.98 3.75
N HIS A 118 1.91 -19.79 3.01
CA HIS A 118 2.96 -19.33 2.11
C HIS A 118 2.38 -18.86 0.79
N LEU A 119 3.10 -17.95 0.09
CA LEU A 119 2.80 -17.66 -1.30
C LEU A 119 3.13 -18.89 -2.16
N PRO A 120 2.14 -19.47 -2.83
CA PRO A 120 2.36 -20.67 -3.64
C PRO A 120 3.08 -20.32 -4.93
N LYS A 121 3.91 -21.24 -5.43
CA LYS A 121 4.61 -21.07 -6.73
C LYS A 121 3.63 -20.89 -7.89
N GLU A 122 2.45 -21.43 -7.77
CA GLU A 122 1.37 -21.28 -8.74
C GLU A 122 0.92 -19.83 -8.94
N LEU A 123 1.11 -18.97 -7.94
CA LEU A 123 0.89 -17.51 -8.06
C LEU A 123 1.73 -16.92 -9.20
N CYS A 124 2.94 -17.42 -9.40
CA CYS A 124 3.84 -16.97 -10.44
C CYS A 124 3.38 -17.31 -11.88
N ASN A 125 2.34 -18.12 -12.03
CA ASN A 125 1.73 -18.39 -13.32
C ASN A 125 0.80 -17.27 -13.80
N LEU A 126 0.51 -16.29 -12.94
CA LEU A 126 -0.31 -15.13 -13.27
C LEU A 126 0.52 -14.09 -14.05
N ARG A 127 0.96 -14.45 -15.25
CA ARG A 127 1.88 -13.63 -16.07
C ARG A 127 1.33 -12.26 -16.43
N SER A 128 0.02 -12.13 -16.55
CA SER A 128 -0.67 -10.87 -16.89
C SER A 128 -0.91 -9.98 -15.68
N LEU A 129 -0.48 -10.39 -14.47
CA LEU A 129 -0.76 -9.67 -13.23
C LEU A 129 -0.07 -8.30 -13.24
N GLN A 130 -0.87 -7.27 -13.00
CA GLN A 130 -0.47 -5.86 -12.90
C GLN A 130 -0.56 -5.37 -11.45
N ILE A 131 -1.54 -5.86 -10.70
CA ILE A 131 -1.78 -5.44 -9.32
C ILE A 131 -1.91 -6.69 -8.45
N LEU A 132 -1.04 -6.78 -7.44
CA LEU A 132 -1.09 -7.78 -6.37
C LEU A 132 -1.17 -7.07 -5.03
N ASP A 133 -2.34 -7.09 -4.41
CA ASP A 133 -2.55 -6.54 -3.07
C ASP A 133 -2.95 -7.64 -2.10
N LEU A 134 -2.00 -8.04 -1.24
CA LEU A 134 -2.19 -9.04 -0.19
C LEU A 134 -2.02 -8.41 1.22
N ALA A 135 -2.00 -7.10 1.31
CA ALA A 135 -1.71 -6.39 2.54
C ALA A 135 -2.72 -6.69 3.65
N ASP A 136 -2.26 -6.56 4.89
CA ASP A 136 -3.09 -6.71 6.09
C ASP A 136 -3.79 -8.07 6.13
N ASN A 137 -2.95 -9.12 6.23
CA ASN A 137 -3.33 -10.53 6.31
C ASN A 137 -2.36 -11.30 7.24
N ASN A 138 -2.46 -12.62 7.26
CA ASN A 138 -1.60 -13.51 8.06
C ASN A 138 -0.69 -14.38 7.18
N PHE A 139 -0.31 -13.91 5.99
CA PHE A 139 0.65 -14.63 5.15
C PHE A 139 2.03 -14.67 5.81
N PHE A 140 2.77 -15.74 5.57
CA PHE A 140 4.12 -15.93 6.11
C PHE A 140 5.03 -16.64 5.12
N GLY A 141 6.32 -16.78 5.48
CA GLY A 141 7.32 -17.38 4.61
C GLY A 141 8.07 -16.33 3.79
N THR A 142 8.65 -16.76 2.69
CA THR A 142 9.46 -15.91 1.81
C THR A 142 8.72 -15.54 0.54
N ILE A 143 9.12 -14.43 -0.08
CA ILE A 143 8.69 -14.11 -1.44
C ILE A 143 9.34 -15.12 -2.39
N PRO A 144 8.58 -15.85 -3.22
CA PRO A 144 9.16 -16.82 -4.13
C PRO A 144 9.94 -16.12 -5.26
N GLY A 145 11.15 -16.61 -5.60
CA GLY A 145 11.97 -16.04 -6.68
C GLY A 145 11.29 -16.03 -8.05
N CYS A 146 10.31 -16.92 -8.26
CA CYS A 146 9.52 -16.91 -9.49
C CYS A 146 8.60 -15.70 -9.67
N ILE A 147 8.56 -14.75 -8.72
CA ILE A 147 7.80 -13.48 -8.85
C ILE A 147 8.20 -12.73 -10.12
N ASN A 148 9.42 -12.91 -10.59
CA ASN A 148 9.89 -12.37 -11.86
C ASN A 148 9.12 -12.87 -13.11
N ASN A 149 8.21 -13.83 -12.96
CA ASN A 149 7.34 -14.31 -14.05
C ASN A 149 6.15 -13.38 -14.33
N PHE A 150 5.91 -12.37 -13.53
CA PHE A 150 4.88 -11.35 -13.80
C PHE A 150 5.28 -10.48 -14.99
N SER A 151 5.06 -11.01 -16.20
CA SER A 151 5.53 -10.41 -17.45
C SER A 151 4.97 -9.00 -17.67
N ALA A 152 3.74 -8.75 -17.24
CA ALA A 152 3.10 -7.44 -17.33
C ALA A 152 3.78 -6.35 -16.45
N MET A 153 4.63 -6.74 -15.50
CA MET A 153 5.41 -5.84 -14.66
C MET A 153 6.85 -5.67 -15.14
N LYS A 154 7.25 -6.29 -16.26
CA LYS A 154 8.62 -6.25 -16.78
C LYS A 154 8.80 -5.37 -18.01
N THR A 155 7.82 -5.38 -18.91
CA THR A 155 7.96 -4.73 -20.21
C THR A 155 6.82 -3.77 -20.46
N LYS A 156 7.15 -2.59 -20.98
CA LYS A 156 6.15 -1.72 -21.59
C LYS A 156 5.59 -2.49 -22.76
N SER A 157 4.32 -2.86 -22.68
CA SER A 157 3.65 -3.51 -23.79
C SER A 157 3.53 -2.51 -24.94
N SER A 158 4.52 -2.51 -25.82
CA SER A 158 4.48 -1.72 -27.06
C SER A 158 3.43 -2.24 -28.05
N ASN A 159 2.76 -3.34 -27.73
CA ASN A 159 1.77 -4.00 -28.59
C ASN A 159 0.38 -4.08 -27.96
N GLU A 160 0.07 -3.29 -26.90
CA GLU A 160 -1.27 -3.30 -26.33
C GLU A 160 -2.35 -2.73 -27.26
N GLU A 161 -1.97 -1.99 -28.29
CA GLU A 161 -2.94 -1.55 -29.31
C GLU A 161 -3.52 -2.70 -30.16
N ASN A 162 -2.83 -3.84 -30.27
CA ASN A 162 -3.26 -4.93 -31.14
C ASN A 162 -3.81 -6.18 -30.42
N ASN A 163 -3.76 -6.27 -29.09
CA ASN A 163 -4.22 -7.45 -28.34
C ASN A 163 -5.35 -7.21 -27.36
N MET A 164 -5.89 -6.00 -27.28
CA MET A 164 -7.24 -5.85 -26.83
C MET A 164 -8.16 -6.14 -28.03
N ASN A 165 -8.38 -7.40 -28.35
CA ASN A 165 -9.62 -7.79 -28.96
C ASN A 165 -10.73 -7.50 -27.93
N TYR A 166 -11.04 -6.22 -27.75
CA TYR A 166 -12.34 -5.83 -27.25
C TYR A 166 -13.34 -6.36 -28.26
N GLU A 167 -14.09 -7.38 -27.88
CA GLU A 167 -15.32 -7.66 -28.60
C GLU A 167 -16.09 -6.33 -28.62
N PRO A 168 -16.72 -5.95 -29.74
CA PRO A 168 -17.39 -4.63 -29.91
C PRO A 168 -18.37 -4.26 -28.78
N ASP A 169 -18.85 -5.24 -28.03
CA ASP A 169 -19.74 -5.07 -26.86
C ASP A 169 -19.02 -4.62 -25.57
N GLU A 170 -17.67 -4.52 -25.54
CA GLU A 170 -16.91 -4.22 -24.32
C GLU A 170 -16.72 -2.73 -24.07
N GLY A 171 -17.02 -1.84 -25.04
CA GLY A 171 -16.86 -0.39 -24.88
C GLY A 171 -17.67 0.20 -23.73
N TYR A 172 -18.86 -0.29 -23.47
CA TYR A 172 -19.67 0.08 -22.30
C TYR A 172 -19.18 -0.57 -21.01
N LEU A 173 -18.55 -1.76 -21.11
CA LEU A 173 -18.03 -2.48 -19.97
C LEU A 173 -16.80 -1.81 -19.38
N SER A 174 -15.94 -1.25 -20.21
CA SER A 174 -14.68 -0.61 -19.79
C SER A 174 -14.94 0.59 -18.86
N THR A 175 -15.97 1.38 -19.13
CA THR A 175 -16.28 2.59 -18.35
C THR A 175 -16.73 2.27 -16.91
N TYR A 176 -17.38 1.13 -16.68
CA TYR A 176 -17.86 0.71 -15.36
C TYR A 176 -16.86 -0.16 -14.59
N LEU A 177 -15.85 -0.71 -15.27
CA LEU A 177 -14.96 -1.74 -14.76
C LEU A 177 -13.57 -1.21 -14.42
N GLU A 178 -13.27 0.02 -14.79
CA GLU A 178 -11.94 0.60 -14.65
C GLU A 178 -11.69 1.28 -13.30
N SER A 179 -12.67 1.30 -12.37
CA SER A 179 -12.44 1.89 -11.06
C SER A 179 -12.06 0.83 -10.01
N GLU A 180 -10.82 0.85 -9.58
CA GLU A 180 -10.32 0.06 -8.46
C GLU A 180 -9.72 0.97 -7.39
N LEU A 181 -10.01 0.67 -6.14
CA LEU A 181 -9.42 1.35 -4.99
C LEU A 181 -8.08 0.71 -4.65
N LEU A 182 -7.00 1.39 -4.97
CA LEU A 182 -5.65 0.93 -4.67
C LEU A 182 -5.01 1.79 -3.58
N VAL A 183 -4.16 1.19 -2.78
CA VAL A 183 -3.32 1.94 -1.85
C VAL A 183 -2.06 2.37 -2.56
N LYS A 184 -1.91 3.69 -2.79
CA LYS A 184 -0.69 4.31 -3.30
C LYS A 184 -0.23 5.39 -2.33
N LYS A 185 1.04 5.38 -1.97
CA LYS A 185 1.63 6.34 -1.01
C LYS A 185 0.89 6.37 0.33
N GLY A 186 0.48 5.20 0.83
CA GLY A 186 -0.28 5.08 2.08
C GLY A 186 -1.71 5.61 2.05
N ARG A 187 -2.21 6.05 0.88
CA ARG A 187 -3.58 6.55 0.69
C ARG A 187 -4.36 5.64 -0.24
N ILE A 188 -5.65 5.49 0.05
CA ILE A 188 -6.58 4.81 -0.86
C ILE A 188 -6.91 5.78 -1.99
N VAL A 189 -6.59 5.39 -3.21
CA VAL A 189 -6.85 6.16 -4.43
C VAL A 189 -7.72 5.34 -5.37
N GLU A 190 -8.78 5.93 -5.86
CA GLU A 190 -9.61 5.33 -6.90
C GLU A 190 -8.98 5.59 -8.26
N TYR A 191 -8.64 4.51 -8.94
CA TYR A 191 -8.15 4.55 -10.32
C TYR A 191 -9.27 4.14 -11.25
N SER A 192 -9.60 4.99 -12.21
CA SER A 192 -10.60 4.72 -13.24
C SER A 192 -9.94 4.46 -14.60
N THR A 193 -9.88 5.45 -15.44
CA THR A 193 -9.41 5.33 -16.84
C THR A 193 -7.93 4.94 -16.99
N ILE A 194 -7.11 5.18 -15.95
CA ILE A 194 -5.65 4.91 -15.98
C ILE A 194 -5.25 3.60 -15.31
N LEU A 195 -6.21 2.81 -14.80
CA LEU A 195 -5.93 1.56 -14.09
C LEU A 195 -5.07 0.58 -14.92
N LYS A 196 -5.26 0.55 -16.23
CA LYS A 196 -4.47 -0.28 -17.15
C LYS A 196 -2.96 0.02 -17.14
N PHE A 197 -2.57 1.20 -16.67
CA PHE A 197 -1.17 1.61 -16.58
C PHE A 197 -0.57 1.44 -15.19
N VAL A 198 -1.38 1.08 -14.19
CA VAL A 198 -0.92 0.92 -12.79
C VAL A 198 -0.36 -0.47 -12.61
N ARG A 199 0.84 -0.54 -12.03
CA ARG A 199 1.52 -1.77 -11.65
C ARG A 199 2.02 -1.67 -10.23
N GLY A 200 1.51 -2.54 -9.36
CA GLY A 200 1.81 -2.47 -7.92
C GLY A 200 1.84 -3.82 -7.24
N ILE A 201 2.72 -3.94 -6.26
CA ILE A 201 2.78 -5.06 -5.32
C ILE A 201 2.69 -4.47 -3.91
N ASP A 202 1.68 -4.88 -3.15
CA ASP A 202 1.54 -4.57 -1.73
C ASP A 202 1.42 -5.86 -0.92
N LEU A 203 2.46 -6.17 -0.14
CA LEU A 203 2.52 -7.31 0.79
C LEU A 203 2.60 -6.83 2.24
N SER A 204 2.32 -5.55 2.50
CA SER A 204 2.49 -4.93 3.82
C SER A 204 1.61 -5.56 4.90
N LYS A 205 2.01 -5.38 6.16
CA LYS A 205 1.25 -5.89 7.32
C LYS A 205 0.92 -7.38 7.21
N ASN A 206 1.97 -8.17 7.11
CA ASN A 206 1.92 -9.64 7.09
C ASN A 206 3.05 -10.19 7.97
N ASN A 207 3.27 -11.50 7.92
CA ASN A 207 4.33 -12.19 8.67
C ASN A 207 5.41 -12.75 7.72
N PHE A 208 5.68 -12.09 6.60
CA PHE A 208 6.76 -12.48 5.70
C PHE A 208 8.12 -12.30 6.36
N PHE A 209 9.08 -13.17 6.01
CA PHE A 209 10.44 -13.13 6.53
C PHE A 209 11.46 -13.54 5.47
N GLY A 210 12.75 -13.55 5.85
CA GLY A 210 13.84 -13.85 4.93
C GLY A 210 14.22 -12.65 4.09
N GLN A 211 15.01 -12.86 3.07
CA GLN A 211 15.52 -11.77 2.22
C GLN A 211 14.52 -11.38 1.13
N ILE A 212 14.57 -10.12 0.72
CA ILE A 212 13.90 -9.67 -0.50
C ILE A 212 14.65 -10.30 -1.68
N PRO A 213 13.99 -11.14 -2.49
CA PRO A 213 14.69 -11.84 -3.57
C PRO A 213 15.12 -10.86 -4.66
N MET A 214 16.34 -11.07 -5.20
CA MET A 214 16.87 -10.22 -6.29
C MET A 214 15.97 -10.21 -7.52
N GLU A 215 15.23 -11.27 -7.75
CA GLU A 215 14.29 -11.42 -8.86
C GLU A 215 13.19 -10.35 -8.88
N VAL A 216 12.88 -9.72 -7.73
CA VAL A 216 11.93 -8.59 -7.66
C VAL A 216 12.46 -7.41 -8.50
N THR A 217 13.78 -7.20 -8.55
CA THR A 217 14.38 -6.09 -9.31
C THR A 217 14.25 -6.22 -10.82
N ASN A 218 13.84 -7.40 -11.31
CA ASN A 218 13.56 -7.62 -12.73
C ASN A 218 12.18 -7.07 -13.16
N LEU A 219 11.36 -6.58 -12.21
CA LEU A 219 10.05 -6.00 -12.49
C LEU A 219 10.19 -4.49 -12.80
N SER A 220 10.86 -4.18 -13.92
CA SER A 220 11.26 -2.81 -14.29
C SER A 220 10.12 -1.83 -14.50
N GLU A 221 8.90 -2.34 -14.79
CA GLU A 221 7.69 -1.52 -14.97
C GLU A 221 6.85 -1.41 -13.69
N LEU A 222 7.31 -1.99 -12.57
CA LEU A 222 6.63 -1.84 -11.29
C LEU A 222 6.71 -0.39 -10.81
N GLN A 223 5.58 0.19 -10.41
CA GLN A 223 5.47 1.58 -9.94
C GLN A 223 5.40 1.68 -8.42
N THR A 224 4.83 0.68 -7.76
CA THR A 224 4.67 0.69 -6.30
C THR A 224 5.10 -0.65 -5.73
N LEU A 225 6.01 -0.62 -4.75
CA LEU A 225 6.42 -1.79 -3.99
C LEU A 225 6.33 -1.50 -2.50
N ASN A 226 5.34 -2.11 -1.85
CA ASN A 226 5.14 -1.99 -0.41
C ASN A 226 5.36 -3.34 0.28
N LEU A 227 6.42 -3.44 1.07
CA LEU A 227 6.77 -4.61 1.89
C LEU A 227 6.76 -4.28 3.39
N SER A 228 6.21 -3.13 3.78
CA SER A 228 6.30 -2.62 5.16
C SER A 228 5.58 -3.51 6.17
N HIS A 229 5.97 -3.37 7.45
CA HIS A 229 5.36 -4.12 8.56
C HIS A 229 5.40 -5.64 8.33
N ASN A 230 6.61 -6.17 8.16
CA ASN A 230 6.92 -7.58 8.00
C ASN A 230 8.19 -7.94 8.80
N GLY A 231 8.74 -9.13 8.59
CA GLY A 231 9.98 -9.60 9.19
C GLY A 231 11.10 -9.79 8.16
N PHE A 232 11.16 -9.02 7.08
CA PHE A 232 12.21 -9.13 6.07
C PHE A 232 13.58 -8.78 6.65
N THR A 233 14.58 -9.60 6.32
CA THR A 233 15.97 -9.49 6.77
C THR A 233 16.93 -9.33 5.60
N GLY A 234 18.23 -9.22 5.89
CA GLY A 234 19.27 -9.09 4.87
C GLY A 234 19.31 -7.69 4.26
N ARG A 235 19.89 -7.56 3.08
CA ARG A 235 20.12 -6.29 2.41
C ARG A 235 19.00 -5.93 1.45
N ILE A 236 18.82 -4.64 1.19
CA ILE A 236 18.07 -4.17 0.02
C ILE A 236 18.79 -4.70 -1.23
N PRO A 237 18.08 -5.30 -2.20
CA PRO A 237 18.72 -5.85 -3.38
C PRO A 237 19.59 -4.83 -4.12
N GLU A 238 20.83 -5.21 -4.45
CA GLU A 238 21.79 -4.29 -5.08
C GLU A 238 21.31 -3.72 -6.41
N ASN A 239 20.46 -4.43 -7.14
CA ASN A 239 19.93 -3.99 -8.43
C ASN A 239 18.61 -3.21 -8.34
N ILE A 240 18.26 -2.68 -7.16
CA ILE A 240 17.01 -1.93 -6.98
C ILE A 240 16.84 -0.77 -7.97
N GLY A 241 17.94 -0.14 -8.35
CA GLY A 241 17.98 0.94 -9.36
C GLY A 241 17.56 0.52 -10.78
N ALA A 242 17.48 -0.79 -11.08
CA ALA A 242 16.99 -1.29 -12.35
C ALA A 242 15.45 -1.17 -12.51
N MET A 243 14.74 -0.93 -11.40
CA MET A 243 13.28 -0.77 -11.40
C MET A 243 12.89 0.67 -11.75
N THR A 244 13.25 1.11 -12.94
CA THR A 244 13.22 2.52 -13.36
C THR A 244 11.85 3.18 -13.34
N SER A 245 10.76 2.41 -13.33
CA SER A 245 9.38 2.93 -13.26
C SER A 245 8.88 3.11 -11.83
N LEU A 246 9.69 2.79 -10.79
CA LEU A 246 9.26 2.92 -9.40
C LEU A 246 8.99 4.38 -9.03
N GLU A 247 7.78 4.60 -8.52
CA GLU A 247 7.30 5.86 -7.98
C GLU A 247 7.22 5.85 -6.45
N SER A 248 7.00 4.67 -5.86
CA SER A 248 6.83 4.51 -4.41
C SER A 248 7.46 3.23 -3.90
N ILE A 249 8.28 3.34 -2.84
CA ILE A 249 8.88 2.25 -2.08
C ILE A 249 8.55 2.42 -0.61
N ASP A 250 7.94 1.40 0.01
CA ASP A 250 7.80 1.33 1.46
C ASP A 250 8.32 -0.01 1.98
N PHE A 251 9.50 0.01 2.61
CA PHE A 251 10.11 -1.11 3.30
C PHE A 251 10.18 -0.92 4.81
N SER A 252 9.45 0.08 5.33
CA SER A 252 9.50 0.43 6.75
C SER A 252 9.05 -0.72 7.65
N ARG A 253 9.53 -0.68 8.90
CA ARG A 253 9.16 -1.66 9.93
C ARG A 253 9.44 -3.10 9.50
N ASN A 254 10.73 -3.35 9.21
CA ASN A 254 11.30 -4.65 8.90
C ASN A 254 12.62 -4.84 9.69
N GLN A 255 13.41 -5.83 9.33
CA GLN A 255 14.72 -6.12 9.92
C GLN A 255 15.82 -6.05 8.84
N LEU A 256 15.65 -5.18 7.83
CA LEU A 256 16.62 -4.99 6.76
C LEU A 256 17.91 -4.37 7.33
N SER A 257 19.06 -4.80 6.82
CA SER A 257 20.38 -4.43 7.33
C SER A 257 21.37 -4.10 6.21
N GLY A 258 22.54 -3.60 6.56
CA GLY A 258 23.57 -3.19 5.62
C GLY A 258 23.29 -1.83 4.99
N GLU A 259 24.05 -1.49 3.98
CA GLU A 259 23.95 -0.20 3.32
C GLU A 259 22.82 -0.13 2.28
N ILE A 260 22.31 1.06 2.05
CA ILE A 260 21.38 1.33 0.95
C ILE A 260 22.17 1.35 -0.35
N PRO A 261 21.80 0.56 -1.36
CA PRO A 261 22.50 0.52 -2.64
C PRO A 261 22.58 1.90 -3.30
N GLN A 262 23.77 2.30 -3.78
CA GLN A 262 23.98 3.61 -4.39
C GLN A 262 23.12 3.85 -5.64
N ASN A 263 22.80 2.78 -6.37
CA ASN A 263 21.99 2.85 -7.58
C ASN A 263 20.50 3.15 -7.33
N ILE A 264 20.02 3.22 -6.08
CA ILE A 264 18.68 3.75 -5.77
C ILE A 264 18.54 5.19 -6.29
N SER A 265 19.66 5.92 -6.42
CA SER A 265 19.70 7.25 -7.03
C SER A 265 19.30 7.29 -8.51
N SER A 266 19.30 6.14 -9.20
CA SER A 266 18.84 6.02 -10.59
C SER A 266 17.33 5.98 -10.75
N LEU A 267 16.57 5.87 -9.65
CA LEU A 267 15.10 5.84 -9.65
C LEU A 267 14.52 7.26 -9.81
N THR A 268 14.56 7.79 -11.02
CA THR A 268 14.19 9.18 -11.31
C THR A 268 12.71 9.51 -11.12
N PHE A 269 11.83 8.52 -11.13
CA PHE A 269 10.39 8.69 -10.88
C PHE A 269 10.01 8.51 -9.41
N LEU A 270 10.95 8.12 -8.54
CA LEU A 270 10.67 7.86 -7.13
C LEU A 270 10.24 9.15 -6.43
N SER A 271 9.00 9.20 -5.99
CA SER A 271 8.37 10.34 -5.32
C SER A 271 7.94 10.04 -3.89
N ASP A 272 8.03 8.77 -3.48
CA ASP A 272 7.70 8.35 -2.12
C ASP A 272 8.65 7.23 -1.67
N LEU A 273 9.36 7.45 -0.58
CA LEU A 273 10.32 6.52 -0.01
C LEU A 273 10.11 6.41 1.49
N ASN A 274 9.98 5.20 2.00
CA ASN A 274 9.95 4.94 3.42
C ASN A 274 10.78 3.70 3.78
N LEU A 275 11.91 3.91 4.42
CA LEU A 275 12.83 2.88 4.92
C LEU A 275 12.91 2.86 6.45
N SER A 276 12.04 3.63 7.13
CA SER A 276 12.11 3.82 8.58
C SER A 276 11.95 2.51 9.36
N ASN A 277 12.51 2.49 10.56
CA ASN A 277 12.42 1.36 11.48
C ASN A 277 12.93 0.04 10.86
N ASN A 278 14.21 0.04 10.50
CA ASN A 278 15.00 -1.11 10.06
C ASN A 278 16.36 -1.10 10.80
N ASN A 279 17.29 -1.94 10.35
CA ASN A 279 18.67 -1.99 10.88
C ASN A 279 19.68 -1.59 9.79
N LEU A 280 19.32 -0.62 8.95
CA LEU A 280 20.16 -0.11 7.85
C LEU A 280 21.29 0.74 8.42
N THR A 281 22.48 0.68 7.78
CA THR A 281 23.71 1.33 8.21
C THR A 281 24.37 2.11 7.05
N GLY A 282 25.38 2.88 7.36
CA GLY A 282 26.18 3.58 6.36
C GLY A 282 25.55 4.91 5.91
N ARG A 283 26.12 5.45 4.83
CA ARG A 283 25.72 6.75 4.30
C ARG A 283 24.51 6.64 3.38
N PHE A 284 23.51 7.53 3.61
CA PHE A 284 22.39 7.65 2.67
C PHE A 284 22.89 8.13 1.30
N PRO A 285 22.50 7.47 0.18
CA PRO A 285 22.93 7.85 -1.15
C PRO A 285 22.52 9.30 -1.47
N SER A 286 23.44 10.06 -2.05
CA SER A 286 23.20 11.47 -2.39
C SER A 286 22.78 11.61 -3.85
N SER A 287 21.60 12.19 -4.08
CA SER A 287 21.18 12.73 -5.39
C SER A 287 20.23 13.89 -5.15
N THR A 288 20.02 14.73 -6.16
CA THR A 288 19.10 15.87 -6.07
C THR A 288 17.69 15.44 -5.68
N GLN A 289 17.24 14.29 -6.16
CA GLN A 289 15.92 13.74 -5.86
C GLN A 289 15.86 13.17 -4.43
N LEU A 290 16.86 12.38 -4.03
CA LEU A 290 16.87 11.75 -2.71
C LEU A 290 17.05 12.77 -1.57
N SER A 291 17.73 13.89 -1.82
CA SER A 291 17.86 14.96 -0.83
C SER A 291 16.54 15.69 -0.52
N GLY A 292 15.54 15.55 -1.35
CA GLY A 292 14.19 16.10 -1.15
C GLY A 292 13.29 15.29 -0.22
N PHE A 293 13.69 14.09 0.17
CA PHE A 293 12.89 13.29 1.10
C PHE A 293 13.03 13.79 2.55
N ASP A 294 11.95 13.65 3.30
CA ASP A 294 11.96 13.99 4.73
C ASP A 294 12.80 12.98 5.53
N ALA A 295 13.55 13.46 6.51
CA ALA A 295 14.36 12.60 7.37
C ALA A 295 13.54 11.52 8.11
N SER A 296 12.25 11.74 8.33
CA SER A 296 11.35 10.78 8.98
C SER A 296 11.26 9.43 8.24
N CYS A 297 11.43 9.45 6.92
CA CYS A 297 11.40 8.23 6.11
C CYS A 297 12.61 7.30 6.33
N LEU A 298 13.64 7.78 7.04
CA LEU A 298 14.89 7.08 7.35
C LEU A 298 15.09 6.81 8.85
N THR A 299 14.21 7.37 9.70
CA THR A 299 14.33 7.24 11.17
C THR A 299 14.28 5.78 11.65
N GLY A 300 14.86 5.51 12.82
CA GLY A 300 14.90 4.15 13.37
C GLY A 300 15.88 3.24 12.63
N ASN A 301 16.93 3.81 12.00
CA ASN A 301 18.07 3.14 11.39
C ASN A 301 19.38 3.71 11.95
N GLN A 302 20.50 3.13 11.55
CA GLN A 302 21.87 3.61 11.86
C GLN A 302 22.49 4.29 10.63
N LEU A 303 21.72 5.12 9.95
CA LEU A 303 22.13 5.84 8.73
C LEU A 303 22.71 7.21 9.09
N CYS A 304 23.54 7.73 8.20
CA CYS A 304 24.14 9.07 8.30
C CYS A 304 24.10 9.81 6.95
N GLY A 305 24.39 11.10 6.99
CA GLY A 305 24.40 11.98 5.83
C GLY A 305 23.02 12.55 5.46
N PRO A 306 22.98 13.63 4.65
CA PRO A 306 21.73 14.29 4.30
C PRO A 306 20.67 13.34 3.73
N PRO A 307 19.36 13.50 4.09
CA PRO A 307 18.76 14.58 4.89
C PRO A 307 18.83 14.39 6.42
N LEU A 308 19.53 13.35 6.89
CA LEU A 308 19.69 13.09 8.32
C LEU A 308 20.65 14.14 8.96
N PRO A 309 20.42 14.51 10.23
CA PRO A 309 21.27 15.46 10.93
C PRO A 309 22.65 14.88 11.27
N ASN A 310 22.79 13.55 11.28
CA ASN A 310 24.01 12.87 11.68
C ASN A 310 25.05 12.89 10.56
N ASN A 311 26.20 13.49 10.80
CA ASN A 311 27.36 13.40 9.91
C ASN A 311 27.93 11.98 9.98
N CYS A 312 28.37 11.45 8.83
CA CYS A 312 29.09 10.19 8.79
C CYS A 312 30.51 10.42 9.32
N THR A 313 30.76 10.07 10.59
CA THR A 313 32.12 10.00 11.12
C THR A 313 32.81 8.79 10.50
N ILE A 314 33.91 9.04 9.80
CA ILE A 314 34.78 7.97 9.30
C ILE A 314 35.44 7.35 10.55
N ASN A 315 34.95 6.17 10.96
CA ASN A 315 35.68 5.36 11.95
C ASN A 315 36.96 4.82 11.29
N ASN A 316 38.00 5.64 11.23
CA ASN A 316 39.38 5.16 11.11
C ASN A 316 39.75 4.49 12.42
N GLN A 317 39.47 3.20 12.54
CA GLN A 317 40.16 2.38 13.54
C GLN A 317 41.63 2.27 13.13
N ASN A 318 42.43 3.20 13.62
CA ASN A 318 43.81 3.02 14.11
C ASN A 318 44.47 4.39 14.32
N ARG A 319 44.43 4.87 15.56
CA ARG A 319 45.57 5.42 16.31
C ARG A 319 45.01 6.13 17.53
N GLY A 320 45.45 5.65 18.68
CA GLY A 320 45.16 6.33 19.91
C GLY A 320 45.80 7.73 19.93
N GLU A 321 44.98 8.66 20.25
CA GLU A 321 45.37 9.91 20.91
C GLU A 321 44.21 10.29 21.84
N LYS A 322 44.54 10.37 23.11
CA LYS A 322 43.72 10.96 24.14
C LYS A 322 43.65 12.43 23.85
N ASP A 323 42.44 12.94 23.59
CA ASP A 323 42.18 14.32 23.80
C ASP A 323 40.86 14.51 24.57
N GLY A 324 40.93 15.45 25.51
CA GLY A 324 39.96 15.60 26.56
C GLY A 324 38.56 15.98 26.08
N ASN A 325 37.58 15.45 26.79
CA ASN A 325 36.21 15.92 26.76
C ASN A 325 36.17 17.40 27.23
N GLU A 326 36.02 18.32 26.31
CA GLU A 326 35.33 19.55 26.57
C GLU A 326 33.89 19.36 26.05
N ASP A 327 32.95 19.22 26.97
CA ASP A 327 31.52 19.29 26.67
C ASP A 327 31.25 20.72 26.14
N GLU A 328 31.25 20.90 24.82
CA GLU A 328 30.77 22.12 24.20
C GLU A 328 29.28 22.29 24.52
N VAL A 329 29.03 23.10 25.55
CA VAL A 329 27.68 23.53 25.89
C VAL A 329 27.09 24.24 24.65
N ASN A 330 26.09 23.67 24.05
CA ASN A 330 25.46 24.24 22.86
C ASN A 330 24.69 25.51 23.26
N TRP A 331 25.41 26.67 23.22
CA TRP A 331 24.92 27.97 23.63
C TRP A 331 23.64 28.42 22.93
N PHE A 332 23.31 27.81 21.78
CA PHE A 332 22.06 28.07 21.08
C PHE A 332 20.84 27.61 21.90
N PHE A 333 20.87 26.40 22.46
CA PHE A 333 19.75 25.89 23.29
C PHE A 333 19.66 26.61 24.63
N VAL A 334 20.83 27.04 25.19
CA VAL A 334 20.89 27.82 26.42
C VAL A 334 20.25 29.20 26.19
N SER A 335 20.52 29.85 25.07
CA SER A 335 19.95 31.17 24.75
C SER A 335 18.45 31.12 24.51
N ILE A 336 17.94 30.04 23.86
CA ILE A 336 16.47 29.81 23.67
C ILE A 336 15.82 29.62 25.03
N ALA A 337 16.38 28.78 25.90
CA ALA A 337 15.81 28.52 27.23
C ALA A 337 15.76 29.78 28.09
N LEU A 338 16.82 30.58 28.10
CA LEU A 338 16.90 31.88 28.82
C LEU A 338 15.90 32.89 28.24
N GLY A 339 15.79 32.99 26.90
CA GLY A 339 14.85 33.87 26.23
C GLY A 339 13.39 33.50 26.54
N PHE A 340 13.10 32.23 26.59
CA PHE A 340 11.77 31.74 26.97
C PHE A 340 11.45 32.06 28.44
N ILE A 341 12.37 31.82 29.37
CA ILE A 341 12.16 32.09 30.79
C ILE A 341 11.93 33.59 31.01
N VAL A 342 12.76 34.46 30.44
CA VAL A 342 12.61 35.91 30.57
C VAL A 342 11.31 36.39 29.93
N GLY A 343 10.97 35.94 28.73
CA GLY A 343 9.74 36.30 28.04
C GLY A 343 8.49 35.81 28.78
N PHE A 344 8.51 34.59 29.26
CA PHE A 344 7.40 34.01 30.04
C PHE A 344 7.14 34.76 31.33
N TRP A 345 8.20 35.02 32.12
CA TRP A 345 8.06 35.74 33.39
C TRP A 345 7.74 37.22 33.21
N SER A 346 8.23 37.88 32.15
CA SER A 346 7.84 39.26 31.87
C SER A 346 6.35 39.37 31.52
N PHE A 347 5.80 38.39 30.78
CA PHE A 347 4.37 38.36 30.45
C PHE A 347 3.51 37.96 31.66
N ILE A 348 3.80 36.84 32.29
CA ILE A 348 3.05 36.34 33.45
C ILE A 348 3.20 37.25 34.65
N GLY A 349 4.39 37.76 34.90
CA GLY A 349 4.65 38.75 35.98
C GLY A 349 3.80 39.99 35.79
N SER A 350 3.70 40.52 34.60
CA SER A 350 2.86 41.68 34.27
C SER A 350 1.38 41.38 34.53
N LEU A 351 0.88 40.18 34.18
CA LEU A 351 -0.50 39.76 34.46
C LEU A 351 -0.78 39.59 35.96
N LEU A 352 0.20 39.16 36.74
CA LEU A 352 0.06 38.99 38.19
C LEU A 352 0.05 40.30 38.95
N VAL A 353 0.90 41.26 38.54
CA VAL A 353 1.10 42.53 39.29
C VAL A 353 0.12 43.60 38.82
N ILE A 354 -0.17 43.74 37.56
CA ILE A 354 -0.97 44.83 37.00
C ILE A 354 -2.43 44.43 36.88
N ARG A 355 -3.28 44.87 37.79
CA ARG A 355 -4.74 44.56 37.82
C ARG A 355 -5.44 44.87 36.49
N ARG A 356 -5.02 45.93 35.78
CA ARG A 356 -5.64 46.35 34.50
C ARG A 356 -5.35 45.36 33.37
N TRP A 357 -4.18 44.73 33.33
CA TRP A 357 -3.81 43.71 32.32
C TRP A 357 -4.52 42.39 32.57
N ARG A 358 -4.72 42.00 33.82
CA ARG A 358 -5.45 40.85 34.22
C ARG A 358 -6.92 40.93 33.79
N TYR A 359 -7.55 42.11 33.94
CA TYR A 359 -8.93 42.33 33.51
C TYR A 359 -9.08 42.26 31.99
N LEU A 360 -8.19 42.87 31.23
CA LEU A 360 -8.19 42.82 29.76
C LEU A 360 -7.96 41.40 29.22
N TYR A 361 -7.10 40.62 29.86
CA TYR A 361 -6.83 39.22 29.48
C TYR A 361 -8.02 38.34 29.74
N CYS A 362 -8.75 38.48 30.87
CA CYS A 362 -9.99 37.75 31.13
C CYS A 362 -11.09 38.15 30.15
N GLN A 363 -11.22 39.42 29.76
CA GLN A 363 -12.18 39.84 28.73
C GLN A 363 -11.86 39.22 27.37
N PHE A 364 -10.57 39.13 26.99
CA PHE A 364 -10.15 38.50 25.77
C PHE A 364 -10.45 36.98 25.73
N LEU A 365 -10.19 36.28 26.85
CA LEU A 365 -10.53 34.86 26.96
C LEU A 365 -12.03 34.58 26.86
N ASN A 366 -12.86 35.40 27.51
CA ASN A 366 -14.31 35.29 27.44
C ASN A 366 -14.82 35.54 26.01
N SER A 367 -14.26 36.55 25.31
CA SER A 367 -14.57 36.82 23.88
C SER A 367 -14.17 35.67 22.96
N LEU A 368 -13.04 34.99 23.23
CA LEU A 368 -12.62 33.79 22.51
C LEU A 368 -13.58 32.60 22.76
N GLN A 369 -14.00 32.42 24.02
CA GLN A 369 -14.92 31.35 24.37
C GLN A 369 -16.31 31.55 23.73
N ASP A 370 -16.79 32.80 23.64
CA ASP A 370 -18.05 33.14 22.97
C ASP A 370 -17.95 32.91 21.44
N LYS A 371 -16.79 33.27 20.82
CA LYS A 371 -16.56 32.99 19.41
C LYS A 371 -16.46 31.49 19.10
N LEU A 372 -15.75 30.73 19.92
CA LEU A 372 -15.66 29.27 19.79
C LEU A 372 -17.02 28.61 20.01
N GLY A 373 -17.79 29.05 21.02
CA GLY A 373 -19.15 28.56 21.26
C GLY A 373 -20.11 28.88 20.12
N SER A 374 -19.92 29.99 19.40
CA SER A 374 -20.74 30.32 18.21
C SER A 374 -20.38 29.49 16.98
N VAL A 375 -19.10 29.08 16.84
CA VAL A 375 -18.64 28.18 15.77
C VAL A 375 -19.16 26.77 16.02
N VAL A 376 -19.07 26.26 17.24
CA VAL A 376 -19.59 24.93 17.61
C VAL A 376 -21.11 24.82 17.41
N ARG A 377 -21.89 25.89 17.70
CA ARG A 377 -23.35 25.90 17.44
C ARG A 377 -23.74 26.01 15.97
N LYS A 378 -22.83 26.34 15.06
CA LYS A 378 -23.08 26.35 13.61
C LYS A 378 -22.73 25.03 12.92
N CYS A 379 -22.13 24.08 13.64
CA CYS A 379 -21.78 22.75 13.15
C CYS A 379 -22.69 21.63 13.68
N TYR A 380 -23.78 21.99 14.38
CA TYR A 380 -24.84 21.08 14.78
C TYR A 380 -26.17 21.49 14.16
#